data_32ac47c91d6f093e7197ddc6a5b0d61a
#
_entry.id   32ac47c91d6f093e7197ddc6a5b0d61a
#
_cell.length_a   1.000
_cell.length_b   1.000
_cell.length_c   1.000
_cell.angle_alpha   90.00
_cell.angle_beta   90.00
_cell.angle_gamma   90.00
#
_symmetry.space_group_name_H-M   'P 1'
#
loop_
_entity.id
_entity.type
_entity.pdbx_description
1 polymer ?
#
loop_
_entity_poly.entity_id
_entity_poly.type
_entity_poly.pdbx_seq_one_letter_code
_entity_poly.pdbx_strand_id
1 'polypeptide(L)'
;MANLVAIVGRPNVGKSTLFNRLTKSRRAIVSDTAGTTRDRQYGKCEWNGREFSVVDTGGWVVNSDDIFEDAIRRQVLVATEEADLVLFLVDTQTGLTDWDQDVAQILRRAKLPVILVANKTDNNDQIYDAAEFYALGLGDPQCVSAATGSGTGDLLDLVLSKLKNEGSETIEEGIPRFAVVGRPNAGKSSIINAFIGEDRNIVTEIAGTTRDSIYTRFDKFGFDFYLVDTAGIRRKNKVTEDLEFYSVMRSIRAIENSDVCILMLDATRGIEAQDMNIFQLIQRNNKSLVVVVNKWDLVENKDQQVIKTFGNAIRQRMAPFVDFPIIFASALTKQRIFKVLEMAKQVYQNRRAKVGTAKLNEVMLPLIEAYPPPSTKGKYIKIKYCTQLPNTQIPSFVFYANLPQYIKEPYRRFLENKIRENWSMHGCPINVFIRQK
;
A
#
# COMPACT_ATOMS: atom_id res chain seq x y z
N MET A 1 -0.55 10.69 9.10
CA MET A 1 -0.53 10.26 7.69
C MET A 1 0.72 9.46 7.43
N ALA A 2 0.65 8.40 6.63
CA ALA A 2 1.85 7.69 6.21
C ALA A 2 2.64 8.61 5.26
N ASN A 3 3.92 8.84 5.58
CA ASN A 3 4.81 9.66 4.75
C ASN A 3 5.35 8.82 3.59
N LEU A 4 5.35 9.38 2.38
CA LEU A 4 5.80 8.74 1.17
C LEU A 4 7.08 9.40 0.65
N VAL A 5 8.16 8.61 0.53
CA VAL A 5 9.46 9.05 0.02
C VAL A 5 9.69 8.45 -1.36
N ALA A 6 9.91 9.27 -2.36
CA ALA A 6 10.21 8.84 -3.73
C ALA A 6 11.72 8.90 -4.00
N ILE A 7 12.28 7.84 -4.59
CA ILE A 7 13.67 7.80 -5.04
C ILE A 7 13.68 8.08 -6.55
N VAL A 8 14.28 9.19 -6.95
CA VAL A 8 14.42 9.60 -8.35
C VAL A 8 15.91 9.72 -8.75
N GLY A 9 16.19 9.65 -10.03
CA GLY A 9 17.54 9.75 -10.56
C GLY A 9 17.65 9.00 -11.88
N ARG A 10 18.72 9.24 -12.65
CA ARG A 10 18.97 8.56 -13.93
C ARG A 10 19.16 7.04 -13.76
N PRO A 11 19.09 6.26 -14.81
CA PRO A 11 19.39 4.84 -14.77
C PRO A 11 20.78 4.56 -14.21
N ASN A 12 20.94 3.42 -13.55
CA ASN A 12 22.21 2.90 -13.04
C ASN A 12 22.90 3.72 -11.91
N VAL A 13 22.28 4.78 -11.38
CA VAL A 13 22.80 5.53 -10.20
C VAL A 13 22.64 4.76 -8.89
N GLY A 14 21.98 3.59 -8.91
CA GLY A 14 21.81 2.74 -7.72
C GLY A 14 20.48 2.92 -6.98
N LYS A 15 19.42 3.45 -7.61
CA LYS A 15 18.08 3.63 -6.98
C LYS A 15 17.55 2.36 -6.34
N SER A 16 17.51 1.25 -7.10
CA SER A 16 16.99 -0.02 -6.59
C SER A 16 17.89 -0.64 -5.53
N THR A 17 19.20 -0.37 -5.56
CA THR A 17 20.13 -0.79 -4.50
C THR A 17 19.84 -0.04 -3.21
N LEU A 18 19.68 1.28 -3.28
CA LEU A 18 19.31 2.10 -2.12
C LEU A 18 17.92 1.72 -1.60
N PHE A 19 16.94 1.58 -2.47
CA PHE A 19 15.59 1.11 -2.11
C PHE A 19 15.64 -0.20 -1.31
N ASN A 20 16.35 -1.21 -1.85
CA ASN A 20 16.52 -2.50 -1.17
C ASN A 20 17.24 -2.36 0.17
N ARG A 21 18.19 -1.44 0.29
CA ARG A 21 18.90 -1.16 1.53
C ARG A 21 17.98 -0.57 2.59
N LEU A 22 17.22 0.46 2.24
CA LEU A 22 16.31 1.16 3.14
C LEU A 22 15.15 0.26 3.60
N THR A 23 14.62 -0.58 2.72
CA THR A 23 13.47 -1.46 3.01
C THR A 23 13.87 -2.79 3.67
N LYS A 24 15.16 -3.18 3.66
CA LYS A 24 15.68 -4.39 4.31
C LYS A 24 16.07 -4.21 5.77
N SER A 25 15.84 -3.05 6.38
CA SER A 25 16.15 -2.82 7.79
C SER A 25 15.36 -3.79 8.68
N ARG A 26 16.03 -4.40 9.62
CA ARG A 26 15.90 -5.60 10.46
C ARG A 26 14.55 -6.02 11.06
N ARG A 27 13.40 -5.51 10.63
CA ARG A 27 12.08 -5.93 11.15
C ARG A 27 10.98 -6.12 10.09
N ALA A 28 11.36 -6.32 8.84
CA ALA A 28 10.41 -6.84 7.87
C ALA A 28 10.00 -8.25 8.31
N ILE A 29 8.86 -8.36 9.00
CA ILE A 29 8.09 -9.60 9.03
C ILE A 29 7.53 -9.72 7.62
N VAL A 30 8.40 -10.12 6.71
CA VAL A 30 8.07 -10.38 5.33
C VAL A 30 7.44 -11.77 5.31
N SER A 31 6.20 -11.86 4.90
CA SER A 31 5.72 -13.10 4.30
C SER A 31 6.59 -13.34 3.05
N ASP A 32 7.38 -14.41 3.09
CA ASP A 32 8.17 -14.93 1.96
C ASP A 32 7.27 -15.47 0.83
N THR A 33 6.42 -14.60 0.27
CA THR A 33 5.78 -14.90 -1.01
C THR A 33 6.62 -14.23 -2.09
N ALA A 34 7.42 -15.05 -2.77
CA ALA A 34 8.18 -14.66 -3.94
C ALA A 34 7.25 -14.02 -4.98
N GLY A 35 7.27 -12.70 -5.09
CA GLY A 35 6.58 -11.93 -6.12
C GLY A 35 7.50 -11.65 -7.31
N THR A 36 6.91 -11.48 -8.46
CA THR A 36 7.55 -11.16 -9.74
C THR A 36 8.42 -9.89 -9.67
N THR A 37 9.34 -9.71 -10.61
CA THR A 37 10.35 -8.61 -10.67
C THR A 37 9.78 -7.19 -10.59
N ARG A 38 8.48 -6.97 -10.84
CA ARG A 38 7.77 -5.68 -10.68
C ARG A 38 7.41 -5.35 -9.22
N ASP A 39 7.46 -6.31 -8.31
CA ASP A 39 7.09 -6.14 -6.89
C ASP A 39 8.15 -5.41 -6.03
N ARG A 40 9.29 -5.03 -6.63
CA ARG A 40 10.44 -4.47 -5.91
C ARG A 40 10.45 -2.95 -5.79
N GLN A 41 9.35 -2.29 -6.08
CA GLN A 41 9.33 -0.82 -6.26
C GLN A 41 8.66 -0.05 -5.13
N TYR A 42 7.98 -0.75 -4.19
CA TYR A 42 7.34 -0.18 -3.01
C TYR A 42 7.73 -0.99 -1.78
N GLY A 43 8.11 -0.30 -0.73
CA GLY A 43 8.45 -0.91 0.55
C GLY A 43 8.33 0.06 1.70
N LYS A 44 8.35 -0.47 2.91
CA LYS A 44 8.34 0.31 4.15
C LYS A 44 9.72 0.34 4.76
N CYS A 45 10.07 1.48 5.32
CA CYS A 45 11.27 1.72 6.08
C CYS A 45 10.87 2.14 7.51
N GLU A 46 11.49 1.52 8.51
CA GLU A 46 11.35 1.92 9.91
C GLU A 46 12.70 2.41 10.43
N TRP A 47 12.75 3.62 10.94
CA TRP A 47 13.95 4.22 11.52
C TRP A 47 13.60 5.01 12.77
N ASN A 48 14.33 4.80 13.85
CA ASN A 48 14.11 5.46 15.15
C ASN A 48 12.64 5.42 15.62
N GLY A 49 11.94 4.29 15.37
CA GLY A 49 10.55 4.09 15.77
C GLY A 49 9.51 4.80 14.90
N ARG A 50 9.93 5.45 13.80
CA ARG A 50 9.03 6.04 12.80
C ARG A 50 9.04 5.21 11.52
N GLU A 51 7.85 4.91 11.00
CA GLU A 51 7.66 4.20 9.73
C GLU A 51 7.31 5.20 8.63
N PHE A 52 7.90 4.99 7.45
CA PHE A 52 7.53 5.69 6.22
C PHE A 52 7.65 4.75 5.02
N SER A 53 6.98 5.11 3.95
CA SER A 53 6.97 4.33 2.72
C SER A 53 7.99 4.86 1.72
N VAL A 54 8.63 3.96 0.99
CA VAL A 54 9.63 4.28 -0.04
C VAL A 54 9.19 3.71 -1.38
N VAL A 55 9.33 4.49 -2.44
CA VAL A 55 9.03 4.08 -3.82
C VAL A 55 10.24 4.31 -4.71
N ASP A 56 10.66 3.26 -5.44
CA ASP A 56 11.66 3.35 -6.50
C ASP A 56 11.00 3.68 -7.83
N THR A 57 11.28 4.85 -8.40
CA THR A 57 10.70 5.27 -9.66
C THR A 57 11.33 4.58 -10.89
N GLY A 58 12.56 4.07 -10.76
CA GLY A 58 13.35 3.57 -11.90
C GLY A 58 12.86 2.27 -12.54
N GLY A 59 12.03 1.51 -11.85
CA GLY A 59 11.53 0.22 -12.36
C GLY A 59 10.29 0.31 -13.25
N TRP A 60 9.77 1.51 -13.53
CA TRP A 60 8.52 1.73 -14.29
C TRP A 60 8.75 2.11 -15.75
N VAL A 61 10.01 2.16 -16.19
CA VAL A 61 10.36 2.39 -17.61
C VAL A 61 10.32 1.06 -18.34
N VAL A 62 9.33 0.86 -19.21
CA VAL A 62 9.22 -0.33 -20.07
C VAL A 62 9.30 0.11 -21.53
N ASN A 63 10.37 -0.35 -22.22
CA ASN A 63 10.48 -0.54 -23.67
C ASN A 63 10.08 0.62 -24.59
N SER A 64 10.92 1.69 -24.66
CA SER A 64 10.98 2.49 -25.87
C SER A 64 12.30 3.28 -25.92
N ASP A 65 13.09 3.05 -26.90
CA ASP A 65 14.44 3.62 -27.03
C ASP A 65 14.44 5.15 -27.37
N ASP A 66 13.36 5.70 -27.90
CA ASP A 66 13.26 7.11 -28.33
C ASP A 66 12.44 8.02 -27.38
N ILE A 67 11.83 7.50 -26.29
CA ILE A 67 10.97 8.27 -25.37
C ILE A 67 11.51 8.23 -23.92
N PHE A 68 12.74 7.79 -23.75
CA PHE A 68 13.31 7.47 -22.43
C PHE A 68 13.44 8.71 -21.53
N GLU A 69 13.91 9.82 -22.06
CA GLU A 69 14.09 11.07 -21.31
C GLU A 69 12.75 11.68 -20.87
N ASP A 70 11.76 11.69 -21.76
CA ASP A 70 10.42 12.18 -21.45
C ASP A 70 9.70 11.32 -20.41
N ALA A 71 9.89 9.99 -20.45
CA ALA A 71 9.31 9.08 -19.48
C ALA A 71 9.87 9.33 -18.07
N ILE A 72 11.18 9.53 -17.97
CA ILE A 72 11.83 9.80 -16.67
C ILE A 72 11.45 11.20 -16.16
N ARG A 73 11.42 12.22 -17.02
CA ARG A 73 10.97 13.57 -16.65
C ARG A 73 9.54 13.54 -16.10
N ARG A 74 8.64 12.76 -16.72
CA ARG A 74 7.28 12.56 -16.24
C ARG A 74 7.24 11.86 -14.88
N GLN A 75 8.09 10.85 -14.65
CA GLN A 75 8.20 10.18 -13.36
C GLN A 75 8.64 11.13 -12.24
N VAL A 76 9.61 12.00 -12.53
CA VAL A 76 10.05 13.04 -11.58
C VAL A 76 8.90 13.99 -11.25
N LEU A 77 8.14 14.43 -12.25
CA LEU A 77 6.98 15.30 -12.03
C LEU A 77 5.92 14.62 -11.16
N VAL A 78 5.58 13.36 -11.44
CA VAL A 78 4.65 12.60 -10.59
C VAL A 78 5.18 12.43 -9.18
N ALA A 79 6.47 12.13 -9.02
CA ALA A 79 7.09 12.04 -7.69
C ALA A 79 6.98 13.37 -6.93
N THR A 80 7.15 14.52 -7.61
CA THR A 80 7.00 15.84 -6.98
C THR A 80 5.56 16.21 -6.63
N GLU A 81 4.57 15.60 -7.27
CA GLU A 81 3.16 15.82 -6.97
C GLU A 81 2.63 14.92 -5.85
N GLU A 82 3.10 13.67 -5.78
CA GLU A 82 2.50 12.64 -4.92
C GLU A 82 3.36 12.24 -3.72
N ALA A 83 4.67 12.55 -3.70
CA ALA A 83 5.53 12.26 -2.55
C ALA A 83 5.55 13.39 -1.52
N ASP A 84 5.91 13.05 -0.28
CA ASP A 84 6.13 14.01 0.81
C ASP A 84 7.60 14.46 0.88
N LEU A 85 8.52 13.65 0.30
CA LEU A 85 9.94 13.92 0.17
C LEU A 85 10.51 13.18 -1.03
N VAL A 86 11.45 13.82 -1.73
CA VAL A 86 12.20 13.21 -2.83
C VAL A 86 13.67 13.01 -2.43
N LEU A 87 14.17 11.79 -2.65
CA LEU A 87 15.60 11.48 -2.67
C LEU A 87 16.07 11.53 -4.12
N PHE A 88 16.86 12.53 -4.46
CA PHE A 88 17.44 12.66 -5.79
C PHE A 88 18.85 12.05 -5.80
N LEU A 89 18.99 10.90 -6.46
CA LEU A 89 20.25 10.16 -6.54
C LEU A 89 21.06 10.58 -7.75
N VAL A 90 22.32 10.91 -7.48
CA VAL A 90 23.38 11.12 -8.45
C VAL A 90 24.54 10.14 -8.19
N ASP A 91 25.41 9.97 -9.16
CA ASP A 91 26.47 8.95 -9.16
C ASP A 91 27.86 9.63 -9.13
N THR A 92 28.60 9.51 -8.04
CA THR A 92 29.94 10.11 -7.86
C THR A 92 30.97 9.55 -8.83
N GLN A 93 30.81 8.31 -9.28
CA GLN A 93 31.74 7.70 -10.25
C GLN A 93 31.58 8.24 -11.67
N THR A 94 30.37 8.63 -12.05
CA THR A 94 30.10 9.16 -13.39
C THR A 94 30.22 10.68 -13.45
N GLY A 95 30.03 11.35 -12.29
CA GLY A 95 30.01 12.81 -12.19
C GLY A 95 28.70 13.44 -12.65
N LEU A 96 28.69 14.76 -12.66
CA LEU A 96 27.54 15.59 -13.03
C LEU A 96 27.25 15.49 -14.53
N THR A 97 25.98 15.23 -14.88
CA THR A 97 25.51 15.15 -16.27
C THR A 97 24.46 16.21 -16.57
N ASP A 98 24.25 16.53 -17.86
CA ASP A 98 23.19 17.47 -18.29
C ASP A 98 21.81 17.00 -17.83
N TRP A 99 21.61 15.70 -17.83
CA TRP A 99 20.38 15.09 -17.37
C TRP A 99 20.13 15.37 -15.85
N ASP A 100 21.17 15.29 -15.01
CA ASP A 100 21.07 15.61 -13.60
C ASP A 100 20.68 17.08 -13.39
N GLN A 101 21.19 17.98 -14.26
CA GLN A 101 20.82 19.41 -14.26
C GLN A 101 19.37 19.65 -14.62
N ASP A 102 18.85 18.94 -15.63
CA ASP A 102 17.46 19.03 -16.07
C ASP A 102 16.50 18.58 -14.97
N VAL A 103 16.79 17.45 -14.34
CA VAL A 103 16.00 16.97 -13.20
C VAL A 103 16.07 17.92 -12.01
N ALA A 104 17.27 18.43 -11.70
CA ALA A 104 17.43 19.41 -10.62
C ALA A 104 16.61 20.68 -10.87
N GLN A 105 16.48 21.11 -12.14
CA GLN A 105 15.65 22.26 -12.50
C GLN A 105 14.15 22.01 -12.18
N ILE A 106 13.65 20.80 -12.42
CA ILE A 106 12.28 20.41 -12.04
C ILE A 106 12.14 20.39 -10.53
N LEU A 107 13.09 19.75 -9.82
CA LEU A 107 13.06 19.59 -8.38
C LEU A 107 13.17 20.93 -7.63
N ARG A 108 13.96 21.88 -8.10
CA ARG A 108 14.03 23.25 -7.53
C ARG A 108 12.71 24.01 -7.57
N ARG A 109 11.87 23.73 -8.58
CA ARG A 109 10.53 24.34 -8.70
C ARG A 109 9.47 23.63 -7.85
N ALA A 110 9.77 22.42 -7.39
CA ALA A 110 8.86 21.65 -6.56
C ALA A 110 8.74 22.27 -5.15
N LYS A 111 7.53 22.18 -4.58
CA LYS A 111 7.23 22.73 -3.23
C LYS A 111 7.41 21.70 -2.11
N LEU A 112 8.13 20.63 -2.35
CA LEU A 112 8.39 19.57 -1.37
C LEU A 112 9.88 19.54 -1.02
N PRO A 113 10.26 18.98 0.14
CA PRO A 113 11.64 18.79 0.49
C PRO A 113 12.32 17.79 -0.46
N VAL A 114 13.52 18.17 -0.91
CA VAL A 114 14.40 17.32 -1.71
C VAL A 114 15.69 17.09 -0.93
N ILE A 115 16.20 15.87 -0.95
CA ILE A 115 17.54 15.54 -0.44
C ILE A 115 18.35 15.04 -1.64
N LEU A 116 19.45 15.76 -1.92
CA LEU A 116 20.44 15.34 -2.91
C LEU A 116 21.32 14.23 -2.32
N VAL A 117 21.37 13.09 -2.98
CA VAL A 117 22.10 11.90 -2.52
C VAL A 117 23.18 11.53 -3.53
N ALA A 118 24.45 11.74 -3.15
CA ALA A 118 25.61 11.33 -3.92
C ALA A 118 25.94 9.88 -3.60
N ASN A 119 25.47 8.98 -4.46
CA ASN A 119 25.63 7.53 -4.28
C ASN A 119 26.94 7.01 -4.92
N LYS A 120 27.31 5.79 -4.53
CA LYS A 120 28.56 5.11 -4.89
C LYS A 120 29.80 5.77 -4.29
N THR A 121 29.62 6.45 -3.17
CA THR A 121 30.72 6.99 -2.37
C THR A 121 31.25 5.88 -1.47
N ASP A 122 32.09 5.02 -2.03
CA ASP A 122 32.55 3.79 -1.37
C ASP A 122 33.80 4.02 -0.51
N ASN A 123 34.49 5.14 -0.69
CA ASN A 123 35.68 5.55 0.05
C ASN A 123 35.69 7.06 0.34
N ASN A 124 36.60 7.51 1.22
CA ASN A 124 36.67 8.91 1.65
C ASN A 124 37.11 9.86 0.53
N ASP A 125 37.86 9.42 -0.46
CA ASP A 125 38.30 10.26 -1.57
C ASP A 125 37.12 10.69 -2.45
N GLN A 126 36.16 9.81 -2.64
CA GLN A 126 34.92 10.09 -3.40
C GLN A 126 33.97 11.07 -2.72
N ILE A 127 34.17 11.37 -1.42
CA ILE A 127 33.43 12.44 -0.74
C ILE A 127 33.77 13.79 -1.35
N TYR A 128 35.03 14.00 -1.76
CA TYR A 128 35.45 15.24 -2.40
C TYR A 128 34.87 15.38 -3.81
N ASP A 129 34.71 14.27 -4.53
CA ASP A 129 34.09 14.25 -5.87
C ASP A 129 32.60 14.71 -5.79
N ALA A 130 31.93 14.43 -4.67
CA ALA A 130 30.54 14.88 -4.47
C ALA A 130 30.39 16.42 -4.47
N ALA A 131 31.47 17.18 -4.34
CA ALA A 131 31.44 18.64 -4.35
C ALA A 131 30.92 19.22 -5.68
N GLU A 132 31.11 18.54 -6.79
CA GLU A 132 30.58 18.98 -8.09
C GLU A 132 29.04 19.13 -8.10
N PHE A 133 28.34 18.32 -7.30
CA PHE A 133 26.87 18.32 -7.26
C PHE A 133 26.26 19.53 -6.55
N TYR A 134 27.06 20.37 -5.89
CA TYR A 134 26.58 21.69 -5.41
C TYR A 134 26.05 22.56 -6.56
N ALA A 135 26.57 22.35 -7.78
CA ALA A 135 26.09 23.05 -8.98
C ALA A 135 24.60 22.80 -9.27
N LEU A 136 24.03 21.71 -8.74
CA LEU A 136 22.60 21.41 -8.88
C LEU A 136 21.70 22.34 -8.05
N GLY A 137 22.22 23.07 -7.05
CA GLY A 137 21.48 24.04 -6.24
C GLY A 137 20.35 23.43 -5.40
N LEU A 138 20.54 22.19 -4.93
CA LEU A 138 19.58 21.45 -4.11
C LEU A 138 20.03 21.27 -2.64
N GLY A 139 21.07 22.00 -2.24
CA GLY A 139 21.69 21.90 -0.91
C GLY A 139 22.85 20.91 -0.86
N ASP A 140 23.24 20.52 0.36
CA ASP A 140 24.41 19.68 0.60
C ASP A 140 24.18 18.24 0.09
N PRO A 141 25.05 17.70 -0.78
CA PRO A 141 24.96 16.32 -1.23
C PRO A 141 25.24 15.35 -0.06
N GLN A 142 24.32 14.46 0.22
CA GLN A 142 24.50 13.41 1.20
C GLN A 142 25.27 12.23 0.57
N CYS A 143 26.50 12.04 0.98
CA CYS A 143 27.35 10.97 0.48
C CYS A 143 26.92 9.62 1.06
N VAL A 144 26.57 8.67 0.19
CA VAL A 144 26.17 7.32 0.62
C VAL A 144 26.79 6.25 -0.31
N SER A 145 26.97 5.07 0.23
CA SER A 145 27.17 3.85 -0.56
C SER A 145 25.98 2.92 -0.34
N ALA A 146 25.08 2.87 -1.30
CA ALA A 146 23.94 1.95 -1.24
C ALA A 146 24.40 0.47 -1.20
N ALA A 147 25.55 0.16 -1.78
CA ALA A 147 26.12 -1.19 -1.81
C ALA A 147 26.65 -1.62 -0.43
N THR A 148 27.46 -0.79 0.23
CA THR A 148 28.08 -1.11 1.52
C THR A 148 27.18 -0.73 2.70
N GLY A 149 26.37 0.32 2.56
CA GLY A 149 25.51 0.90 3.61
C GLY A 149 26.14 2.10 4.31
N SER A 150 27.33 2.54 3.90
CA SER A 150 27.99 3.73 4.45
C SER A 150 27.11 4.97 4.22
N GLY A 151 27.00 5.86 5.20
CA GLY A 151 26.21 7.11 5.15
C GLY A 151 24.70 6.94 5.17
N THR A 152 24.16 5.70 5.13
CA THR A 152 22.71 5.49 5.09
C THR A 152 22.00 5.81 6.40
N GLY A 153 22.68 5.74 7.54
CA GLY A 153 22.15 6.16 8.84
C GLY A 153 21.89 7.66 8.88
N ASP A 154 22.89 8.46 8.52
CA ASP A 154 22.79 9.93 8.47
C ASP A 154 21.73 10.38 7.46
N LEU A 155 21.65 9.68 6.30
CA LEU A 155 20.58 9.92 5.32
C LEU A 155 19.19 9.68 5.93
N LEU A 156 19.00 8.59 6.69
CA LEU A 156 17.72 8.27 7.33
C LEU A 156 17.35 9.27 8.43
N ASP A 157 18.32 9.75 9.22
CA ASP A 157 18.09 10.81 10.21
C ASP A 157 17.66 12.11 9.52
N LEU A 158 18.31 12.47 8.40
CA LEU A 158 17.93 13.62 7.59
C LEU A 158 16.54 13.48 6.98
N VAL A 159 16.20 12.30 6.46
CA VAL A 159 14.84 12.00 5.96
C VAL A 159 13.82 12.25 7.06
N LEU A 160 13.99 11.67 8.26
CA LEU A 160 13.05 11.87 9.37
C LEU A 160 12.92 13.33 9.81
N SER A 161 14.00 14.10 9.74
CA SER A 161 13.99 15.53 10.09
C SER A 161 13.16 16.37 9.12
N LYS A 162 13.13 15.98 7.84
CA LYS A 162 12.39 16.70 6.78
C LYS A 162 10.96 16.19 6.59
N LEU A 163 10.64 14.96 7.04
CA LEU A 163 9.28 14.45 7.01
C LEU A 163 8.42 15.10 8.09
N LYS A 164 7.19 15.46 7.72
CA LYS A 164 6.22 16.01 8.69
C LYS A 164 5.94 14.99 9.79
N ASN A 165 5.78 15.45 11.02
CA ASN A 165 5.36 14.60 12.12
C ASN A 165 3.94 14.08 11.86
N GLU A 166 3.70 12.78 12.10
CA GLU A 166 2.35 12.22 12.10
C GLU A 166 1.53 12.96 13.18
N GLY A 167 0.48 13.70 12.82
CA GLY A 167 -0.40 14.22 13.84
C GLY A 167 -1.10 15.54 13.64
N SER A 168 -1.20 16.12 12.44
CA SER A 168 -1.86 17.43 12.29
C SER A 168 -3.30 17.43 11.75
N GLU A 169 -3.87 16.29 11.38
CA GLU A 169 -5.30 16.21 11.05
C GLU A 169 -6.04 15.46 12.15
N THR A 170 -6.88 16.19 12.89
CA THR A 170 -7.84 15.62 13.85
C THR A 170 -8.96 14.92 13.09
N ILE A 171 -8.68 13.67 12.65
CA ILE A 171 -9.72 12.80 12.14
C ILE A 171 -10.46 12.25 13.35
N GLU A 172 -11.80 12.37 13.36
CA GLU A 172 -12.62 11.81 14.42
C GLU A 172 -12.38 10.30 14.50
N GLU A 173 -11.96 9.82 15.67
CA GLU A 173 -11.76 8.40 15.92
C GLU A 173 -13.09 7.65 15.80
N GLY A 174 -13.07 6.54 15.10
CA GLY A 174 -14.24 5.65 14.97
C GLY A 174 -14.97 5.77 13.64
N ILE A 175 -14.76 6.83 12.87
CA ILE A 175 -15.31 6.95 11.51
C ILE A 175 -14.44 6.18 10.51
N PRO A 176 -15.02 5.25 9.72
CA PRO A 176 -14.26 4.45 8.76
C PRO A 176 -13.69 5.29 7.61
N ARG A 177 -12.52 4.89 7.10
CA ARG A 177 -11.85 5.49 5.95
C ARG A 177 -11.85 4.51 4.79
N PHE A 178 -12.50 4.87 3.69
CA PHE A 178 -12.63 4.03 2.50
C PHE A 178 -11.80 4.61 1.35
N ALA A 179 -10.98 3.78 0.70
CA ALA A 179 -10.29 4.11 -0.53
C ALA A 179 -10.91 3.35 -1.71
N VAL A 180 -11.19 4.06 -2.80
CA VAL A 180 -11.62 3.44 -4.06
C VAL A 180 -10.39 3.35 -4.97
N VAL A 181 -9.91 2.14 -5.20
CA VAL A 181 -8.69 1.86 -5.97
C VAL A 181 -8.98 0.91 -7.14
N GLY A 182 -8.09 0.86 -8.09
CA GLY A 182 -8.21 0.04 -9.29
C GLY A 182 -7.48 0.69 -10.46
N ARG A 183 -7.31 -0.06 -11.54
CA ARG A 183 -6.65 0.44 -12.77
C ARG A 183 -7.38 1.65 -13.38
N PRO A 184 -6.74 2.39 -14.31
CA PRO A 184 -7.41 3.40 -15.10
C PRO A 184 -8.66 2.85 -15.78
N ASN A 185 -9.70 3.66 -15.92
CA ASN A 185 -10.97 3.33 -16.59
C ASN A 185 -11.79 2.17 -15.97
N ALA A 186 -11.44 1.65 -14.77
CA ALA A 186 -12.28 0.69 -14.03
C ALA A 186 -13.58 1.31 -13.47
N GLY A 187 -13.74 2.64 -13.55
CA GLY A 187 -14.95 3.35 -13.11
C GLY A 187 -14.87 3.94 -11.71
N LYS A 188 -13.66 4.16 -11.16
CA LYS A 188 -13.46 4.77 -9.84
C LYS A 188 -14.17 6.10 -9.66
N SER A 189 -13.99 7.03 -10.60
CA SER A 189 -14.66 8.34 -10.55
C SER A 189 -16.17 8.22 -10.69
N SER A 190 -16.63 7.29 -11.53
CA SER A 190 -18.06 7.08 -11.75
C SER A 190 -18.75 6.55 -10.48
N ILE A 191 -18.13 5.60 -9.76
CA ILE A 191 -18.72 5.07 -8.54
C ILE A 191 -18.69 6.09 -7.40
N ILE A 192 -17.62 6.89 -7.28
CA ILE A 192 -17.54 7.96 -6.29
C ILE A 192 -18.59 9.05 -6.59
N ASN A 193 -18.76 9.43 -7.84
CA ASN A 193 -19.81 10.36 -8.23
C ASN A 193 -21.22 9.79 -7.96
N ALA A 194 -21.39 8.47 -8.15
CA ALA A 194 -22.65 7.80 -7.83
C ALA A 194 -22.94 7.75 -6.31
N PHE A 195 -21.89 7.67 -5.46
CA PHE A 195 -22.05 7.79 -4.00
C PHE A 195 -22.43 9.23 -3.60
N ILE A 196 -21.70 10.22 -4.12
CA ILE A 196 -21.87 11.64 -3.72
C ILE A 196 -23.21 12.21 -4.24
N GLY A 197 -23.73 11.69 -5.37
CA GLY A 197 -24.93 12.21 -6.03
C GLY A 197 -24.67 13.48 -6.83
N GLU A 198 -25.73 14.08 -7.40
CA GLU A 198 -25.63 15.31 -8.20
C GLU A 198 -25.49 16.59 -7.35
N ASP A 199 -25.83 16.52 -6.06
CA ASP A 199 -25.71 17.63 -5.12
C ASP A 199 -24.28 17.80 -4.62
N ARG A 200 -23.47 18.52 -5.40
CA ARG A 200 -22.06 18.83 -5.12
C ARG A 200 -21.80 19.62 -3.82
N ASN A 201 -22.84 20.15 -3.17
CA ASN A 201 -22.73 21.10 -2.05
C ASN A 201 -22.64 20.45 -0.66
N ILE A 202 -22.51 19.12 -0.55
CA ILE A 202 -22.70 18.42 0.73
C ILE A 202 -21.48 17.53 1.12
N VAL A 203 -20.33 17.87 0.59
CA VAL A 203 -19.09 17.25 1.01
C VAL A 203 -18.29 18.30 1.76
N THR A 204 -18.22 18.17 3.06
CA THR A 204 -17.40 19.06 3.89
C THR A 204 -15.94 18.72 3.66
N GLU A 205 -15.22 19.59 2.96
CA GLU A 205 -13.76 19.54 2.95
C GLU A 205 -13.30 19.94 4.35
N ILE A 206 -12.49 19.12 4.99
CA ILE A 206 -11.82 19.52 6.23
C ILE A 206 -10.86 20.63 5.84
N ALA A 207 -11.17 21.85 6.27
CA ALA A 207 -10.40 23.04 5.95
C ALA A 207 -9.01 22.96 6.59
N GLY A 208 -8.00 22.83 5.75
CA GLY A 208 -6.59 22.86 6.16
C GLY A 208 -5.69 22.77 4.94
N THR A 209 -5.31 23.90 4.37
CA THR A 209 -4.36 24.09 3.26
C THR A 209 -4.71 23.41 1.92
N THR A 210 -4.70 24.18 0.86
CA THR A 210 -5.14 23.93 -0.50
C THR A 210 -4.46 22.77 -1.27
N ARG A 211 -3.61 21.97 -0.63
CA ARG A 211 -2.91 20.80 -1.18
C ARG A 211 -3.18 19.48 -0.46
N ASP A 212 -3.76 19.48 0.75
CA ASP A 212 -3.64 18.39 1.72
C ASP A 212 -4.94 17.76 2.21
N SER A 213 -6.14 18.10 1.70
CA SER A 213 -7.36 17.38 2.11
C SER A 213 -7.46 16.03 1.40
N ILE A 214 -6.74 15.04 1.97
CA ILE A 214 -6.81 13.64 1.50
C ILE A 214 -8.20 13.04 1.80
N TYR A 215 -8.92 13.58 2.79
CA TYR A 215 -10.16 13.02 3.29
C TYR A 215 -11.35 13.88 2.93
N THR A 216 -12.39 13.24 2.43
CA THR A 216 -13.69 13.84 2.17
C THR A 216 -14.74 13.10 2.99
N ARG A 217 -15.39 13.76 3.96
CA ARG A 217 -16.45 13.14 4.77
C ARG A 217 -17.72 12.98 3.94
N PHE A 218 -18.33 11.81 4.05
CA PHE A 218 -19.62 11.47 3.51
C PHE A 218 -20.55 11.10 4.67
N ASP A 219 -21.54 11.94 4.92
CA ASP A 219 -22.53 11.75 5.97
C ASP A 219 -23.94 11.84 5.38
N LYS A 220 -24.40 10.75 4.74
CA LYS A 220 -25.72 10.67 4.11
C LYS A 220 -26.25 9.24 4.05
N PHE A 221 -27.55 9.12 3.88
CA PHE A 221 -28.26 7.85 3.71
C PHE A 221 -27.98 6.83 4.83
N GLY A 222 -27.66 7.31 6.05
CA GLY A 222 -27.29 6.45 7.18
C GLY A 222 -25.85 5.89 7.14
N PHE A 223 -25.03 6.44 6.25
CA PHE A 223 -23.58 6.17 6.20
C PHE A 223 -22.82 7.39 6.69
N ASP A 224 -21.78 7.16 7.51
CA ASP A 224 -20.81 8.17 7.92
C ASP A 224 -19.42 7.56 7.76
N PHE A 225 -18.63 8.13 6.85
CA PHE A 225 -17.27 7.66 6.54
C PHE A 225 -16.44 8.73 5.83
N TYR A 226 -15.15 8.54 5.80
CA TYR A 226 -14.23 9.34 4.98
C TYR A 226 -13.89 8.61 3.68
N LEU A 227 -14.02 9.30 2.55
CA LEU A 227 -13.42 8.88 1.29
C LEU A 227 -12.00 9.44 1.21
N VAL A 228 -11.05 8.54 0.92
CA VAL A 228 -9.63 8.88 0.79
C VAL A 228 -9.31 9.24 -0.66
N ASP A 229 -8.54 10.32 -0.86
CA ASP A 229 -8.04 10.81 -2.16
C ASP A 229 -9.11 11.15 -3.21
N THR A 230 -10.16 11.83 -2.79
CA THR A 230 -11.18 12.33 -3.74
C THR A 230 -10.70 13.53 -4.55
N ALA A 231 -9.75 14.33 -4.04
CA ALA A 231 -9.19 15.48 -4.73
C ALA A 231 -8.52 15.10 -6.05
N GLY A 232 -7.86 13.94 -6.08
CA GLY A 232 -7.29 13.39 -7.28
C GLY A 232 -8.29 12.97 -8.36
N ILE A 233 -9.48 12.60 -7.95
CA ILE A 233 -10.56 12.22 -8.88
C ILE A 233 -11.23 13.47 -9.47
N ARG A 234 -11.25 14.58 -8.73
CA ARG A 234 -11.84 15.86 -9.16
C ARG A 234 -10.94 16.65 -10.11
N ARG A 235 -9.59 16.53 -10.02
CA ARG A 235 -8.64 17.24 -10.88
C ARG A 235 -8.49 16.67 -12.30
N LYS A 236 -9.33 15.76 -12.72
CA LYS A 236 -9.31 15.01 -13.98
C LYS A 236 -9.27 15.82 -15.30
N ASN A 237 -9.32 17.15 -15.26
CA ASN A 237 -9.46 17.95 -16.48
C ASN A 237 -8.14 18.38 -17.16
N LYS A 238 -6.94 18.00 -16.68
CA LYS A 238 -5.69 18.54 -17.26
C LYS A 238 -4.50 17.59 -17.46
N VAL A 239 -4.57 16.31 -17.04
CA VAL A 239 -3.43 15.39 -17.22
C VAL A 239 -3.94 14.10 -17.87
N THR A 240 -3.35 13.76 -19.01
CA THR A 240 -3.58 12.52 -19.75
C THR A 240 -3.46 11.31 -18.82
N GLU A 241 -4.50 10.47 -18.75
CA GLU A 241 -4.68 9.32 -17.85
C GLU A 241 -3.69 8.16 -18.09
N ASP A 242 -2.75 8.29 -19.00
CA ASP A 242 -1.93 7.19 -19.53
C ASP A 242 -0.65 6.88 -18.73
N LEU A 243 -0.38 7.58 -17.62
CA LEU A 243 0.79 7.28 -16.82
C LEU A 243 0.44 6.21 -15.76
N GLU A 244 0.80 4.98 -16.07
CA GLU A 244 0.66 3.82 -15.16
C GLU A 244 1.26 4.13 -13.77
N PHE A 245 2.42 4.79 -13.74
CA PHE A 245 3.12 5.19 -12.52
C PHE A 245 2.30 6.18 -11.66
N TYR A 246 1.62 7.16 -12.26
CA TYR A 246 0.77 8.12 -11.55
C TYR A 246 -0.40 7.43 -10.83
N SER A 247 -1.04 6.49 -11.54
CA SER A 247 -2.13 5.70 -10.98
C SER A 247 -1.68 4.84 -9.78
N VAL A 248 -0.47 4.32 -9.83
CA VAL A 248 0.09 3.48 -8.75
C VAL A 248 0.47 4.31 -7.54
N MET A 249 1.18 5.44 -7.70
CA MET A 249 1.55 6.33 -6.59
C MET A 249 0.32 6.80 -5.81
N ARG A 250 -0.73 7.19 -6.52
CA ARG A 250 -2.02 7.53 -5.91
C ARG A 250 -2.66 6.37 -5.19
N SER A 251 -2.66 5.20 -5.82
CA SER A 251 -3.23 4.00 -5.19
C SER A 251 -2.51 3.66 -3.90
N ILE A 252 -1.18 3.81 -3.85
CA ILE A 252 -0.38 3.61 -2.62
C ILE A 252 -0.85 4.58 -1.54
N ARG A 253 -0.91 5.89 -1.83
CA ARG A 253 -1.32 6.91 -0.86
C ARG A 253 -2.75 6.68 -0.36
N ALA A 254 -3.68 6.36 -1.24
CA ALA A 254 -5.05 6.05 -0.87
C ALA A 254 -5.14 4.79 0.01
N ILE A 255 -4.44 3.71 -0.37
CA ILE A 255 -4.40 2.45 0.39
C ILE A 255 -3.83 2.70 1.79
N GLU A 256 -2.69 3.36 1.93
CA GLU A 256 -2.03 3.58 3.22
C GLU A 256 -2.92 4.34 4.20
N ASN A 257 -3.66 5.32 3.73
CA ASN A 257 -4.51 6.18 4.56
C ASN A 257 -5.94 5.66 4.77
N SER A 258 -6.28 4.47 4.27
CA SER A 258 -7.60 3.86 4.41
C SER A 258 -7.64 2.73 5.45
N ASP A 259 -8.84 2.35 5.86
CA ASP A 259 -9.12 1.15 6.65
C ASP A 259 -9.64 0.02 5.77
N VAL A 260 -10.46 0.35 4.78
CA VAL A 260 -11.04 -0.58 3.81
C VAL A 260 -10.78 -0.06 2.40
N CYS A 261 -10.25 -0.93 1.55
CA CYS A 261 -10.06 -0.67 0.13
C CYS A 261 -11.21 -1.29 -0.67
N ILE A 262 -11.82 -0.49 -1.54
CA ILE A 262 -12.80 -0.92 -2.52
C ILE A 262 -12.06 -1.06 -3.84
N LEU A 263 -11.70 -2.30 -4.19
CA LEU A 263 -10.96 -2.61 -5.42
C LEU A 263 -11.95 -2.73 -6.59
N MET A 264 -11.83 -1.83 -7.55
CA MET A 264 -12.67 -1.78 -8.75
C MET A 264 -12.07 -2.63 -9.87
N LEU A 265 -12.81 -3.62 -10.35
CA LEU A 265 -12.50 -4.43 -11.52
C LEU A 265 -13.48 -4.10 -12.65
N ASP A 266 -13.03 -4.19 -13.89
CA ASP A 266 -13.86 -4.00 -15.08
C ASP A 266 -14.39 -5.36 -15.55
N ALA A 267 -15.71 -5.55 -15.54
CA ALA A 267 -16.37 -6.80 -15.94
C ALA A 267 -16.04 -7.20 -17.39
N THR A 268 -15.82 -6.21 -18.27
CA THR A 268 -15.58 -6.46 -19.71
C THR A 268 -14.17 -6.96 -20.02
N ARG A 269 -13.22 -6.72 -19.10
CA ARG A 269 -11.80 -7.09 -19.28
C ARG A 269 -11.34 -8.18 -18.34
N GLY A 270 -12.10 -8.45 -17.27
CA GLY A 270 -11.69 -9.36 -16.20
C GLY A 270 -10.52 -8.85 -15.39
N ILE A 271 -9.75 -9.77 -14.78
CA ILE A 271 -8.61 -9.43 -13.93
C ILE A 271 -7.34 -9.33 -14.78
N GLU A 272 -6.68 -8.20 -14.73
CA GLU A 272 -5.39 -7.96 -15.38
C GLU A 272 -4.23 -7.92 -14.36
N ALA A 273 -2.99 -7.87 -14.86
CA ALA A 273 -1.79 -7.84 -14.01
C ALA A 273 -1.76 -6.60 -13.10
N GLN A 274 -2.25 -5.46 -13.59
CA GLN A 274 -2.30 -4.21 -12.83
C GLN A 274 -3.29 -4.29 -11.66
N ASP A 275 -4.42 -4.99 -11.80
CA ASP A 275 -5.36 -5.24 -10.70
C ASP A 275 -4.70 -6.09 -9.61
N MET A 276 -3.88 -7.08 -10.01
CA MET A 276 -3.13 -7.91 -9.07
C MET A 276 -2.06 -7.12 -8.33
N ASN A 277 -1.37 -6.18 -8.98
CA ASN A 277 -0.40 -5.30 -8.31
C ASN A 277 -1.09 -4.44 -7.23
N ILE A 278 -2.26 -3.87 -7.53
CA ILE A 278 -3.03 -3.09 -6.55
C ILE A 278 -3.51 -3.99 -5.40
N PHE A 279 -4.00 -5.20 -5.70
CA PHE A 279 -4.39 -6.17 -4.68
C PHE A 279 -3.23 -6.54 -3.74
N GLN A 280 -2.03 -6.76 -4.28
CA GLN A 280 -0.84 -7.03 -3.47
C GLN A 280 -0.46 -5.84 -2.59
N LEU A 281 -0.59 -4.60 -3.09
CA LEU A 281 -0.38 -3.40 -2.28
C LEU A 281 -1.37 -3.32 -1.11
N ILE A 282 -2.65 -3.67 -1.34
CA ILE A 282 -3.68 -3.74 -0.28
C ILE A 282 -3.27 -4.76 0.78
N GLN A 283 -2.83 -5.96 0.36
CA GLN A 283 -2.40 -7.01 1.28
C GLN A 283 -1.16 -6.61 2.10
N ARG A 284 -0.12 -6.07 1.43
CA ARG A 284 1.12 -5.62 2.09
C ARG A 284 0.86 -4.55 3.15
N ASN A 285 -0.13 -3.70 2.92
CA ASN A 285 -0.54 -2.67 3.86
C ASN A 285 -1.57 -3.16 4.90
N ASN A 286 -1.85 -4.46 4.95
CA ASN A 286 -2.82 -5.05 5.90
C ASN A 286 -4.18 -4.33 5.88
N LYS A 287 -4.65 -3.93 4.68
CA LYS A 287 -5.94 -3.26 4.54
C LYS A 287 -7.05 -4.27 4.27
N SER A 288 -8.23 -3.94 4.77
CA SER A 288 -9.43 -4.74 4.49
C SER A 288 -9.90 -4.51 3.06
N LEU A 289 -10.58 -5.48 2.47
CA LEU A 289 -10.88 -5.52 1.03
C LEU A 289 -12.35 -5.78 0.75
N VAL A 290 -12.90 -4.99 -0.16
CA VAL A 290 -14.14 -5.25 -0.89
C VAL A 290 -13.82 -5.20 -2.38
N VAL A 291 -14.15 -6.24 -3.13
CA VAL A 291 -13.98 -6.29 -4.58
C VAL A 291 -15.29 -5.89 -5.26
N VAL A 292 -15.22 -4.97 -6.20
CA VAL A 292 -16.37 -4.51 -6.98
C VAL A 292 -16.10 -4.78 -8.45
N VAL A 293 -16.90 -5.66 -9.05
CA VAL A 293 -16.92 -5.92 -10.48
C VAL A 293 -17.88 -4.92 -11.11
N ASN A 294 -17.32 -3.83 -11.63
CA ASN A 294 -18.06 -2.72 -12.21
C ASN A 294 -18.35 -2.93 -13.70
N LYS A 295 -19.19 -2.10 -14.27
CA LYS A 295 -19.71 -2.20 -15.65
C LYS A 295 -20.47 -3.50 -15.88
N TRP A 296 -21.13 -4.00 -14.84
CA TRP A 296 -21.93 -5.22 -14.92
C TRP A 296 -23.15 -5.08 -15.84
N ASP A 297 -23.55 -3.85 -16.13
CA ASP A 297 -24.58 -3.52 -17.14
C ASP A 297 -24.19 -3.96 -18.55
N LEU A 298 -22.91 -3.98 -18.89
CA LEU A 298 -22.38 -4.35 -20.21
C LEU A 298 -22.22 -5.87 -20.41
N VAL A 299 -22.40 -6.66 -19.36
CA VAL A 299 -22.36 -8.13 -19.46
C VAL A 299 -23.70 -8.63 -19.96
N GLU A 300 -23.72 -9.34 -21.09
CA GLU A 300 -24.94 -9.80 -21.74
C GLU A 300 -25.67 -10.86 -20.93
N ASN A 301 -24.95 -11.87 -20.45
CA ASN A 301 -25.53 -12.96 -19.67
C ASN A 301 -25.19 -12.79 -18.18
N LYS A 302 -26.24 -12.64 -17.34
CA LYS A 302 -26.12 -12.35 -15.89
C LYS A 302 -26.61 -13.49 -15.01
N ASP A 303 -26.59 -14.72 -15.53
CA ASP A 303 -27.01 -15.89 -14.81
C ASP A 303 -26.18 -16.14 -13.55
N GLN A 304 -26.76 -16.83 -12.59
CA GLN A 304 -26.09 -17.18 -11.34
C GLN A 304 -24.80 -17.98 -11.60
N GLN A 305 -24.77 -18.78 -12.65
CA GLN A 305 -23.60 -19.55 -13.04
C GLN A 305 -22.44 -18.64 -13.49
N VAL A 306 -22.73 -17.60 -14.27
CA VAL A 306 -21.75 -16.61 -14.72
C VAL A 306 -21.17 -15.84 -13.53
N ILE A 307 -22.04 -15.39 -12.61
CA ILE A 307 -21.63 -14.71 -11.37
C ILE A 307 -20.69 -15.60 -10.53
N LYS A 308 -21.05 -16.89 -10.37
CA LYS A 308 -20.25 -17.85 -9.61
C LYS A 308 -18.90 -18.13 -10.27
N THR A 309 -18.90 -18.33 -11.58
CA THR A 309 -17.67 -18.58 -12.36
C THR A 309 -16.72 -17.39 -12.29
N PHE A 310 -17.24 -16.16 -12.48
CA PHE A 310 -16.45 -14.94 -12.39
C PHE A 310 -15.89 -14.73 -10.98
N GLY A 311 -16.69 -14.94 -9.96
CA GLY A 311 -16.28 -14.86 -8.57
C GLY A 311 -15.19 -15.88 -8.20
N ASN A 312 -15.31 -17.12 -8.69
CA ASN A 312 -14.30 -18.15 -8.48
C ASN A 312 -12.97 -17.82 -9.18
N ALA A 313 -13.03 -17.32 -10.42
CA ALA A 313 -11.85 -16.87 -11.16
C ALA A 313 -11.11 -15.75 -10.42
N ILE A 314 -11.84 -14.78 -9.83
CA ILE A 314 -11.28 -13.72 -8.98
C ILE A 314 -10.56 -14.35 -7.79
N ARG A 315 -11.23 -15.19 -7.01
CA ARG A 315 -10.65 -15.82 -5.81
C ARG A 315 -9.43 -16.67 -6.14
N GLN A 316 -9.46 -17.43 -7.22
CA GLN A 316 -8.34 -18.26 -7.65
C GLN A 316 -7.09 -17.42 -7.95
N ARG A 317 -7.25 -16.28 -8.62
CA ARG A 317 -6.12 -15.40 -8.93
C ARG A 317 -5.61 -14.63 -7.72
N MET A 318 -6.47 -14.32 -6.76
CA MET A 318 -6.14 -13.56 -5.54
C MET A 318 -5.72 -14.46 -4.36
N ALA A 319 -5.64 -15.78 -4.56
CA ALA A 319 -5.14 -16.69 -3.52
C ALA A 319 -3.73 -16.28 -3.03
N PRO A 320 -3.39 -16.48 -1.74
CA PRO A 320 -4.13 -17.27 -0.74
C PRO A 320 -5.24 -16.50 0.01
N PHE A 321 -5.32 -15.17 -0.05
CA PHE A 321 -6.40 -14.42 0.59
C PHE A 321 -7.62 -14.42 -0.32
N VAL A 322 -8.61 -15.24 0.00
CA VAL A 322 -9.83 -15.45 -0.81
C VAL A 322 -11.11 -15.09 -0.07
N ASP A 323 -11.01 -14.81 1.24
CA ASP A 323 -12.14 -14.51 2.12
C ASP A 323 -12.46 -13.01 2.09
N PHE A 324 -13.01 -12.54 0.96
CA PHE A 324 -13.48 -11.16 0.78
C PHE A 324 -14.80 -11.11 -0.01
N PRO A 325 -15.64 -10.09 0.21
CA PRO A 325 -16.87 -9.89 -0.54
C PRO A 325 -16.58 -9.45 -1.98
N ILE A 326 -17.37 -9.98 -2.92
CA ILE A 326 -17.37 -9.59 -4.33
C ILE A 326 -18.77 -9.08 -4.66
N ILE A 327 -18.86 -7.85 -5.17
CA ILE A 327 -20.12 -7.21 -5.55
C ILE A 327 -20.09 -6.90 -7.04
N PHE A 328 -21.08 -7.39 -7.77
CA PHE A 328 -21.30 -7.07 -9.17
C PHE A 328 -22.21 -5.86 -9.27
N ALA A 329 -21.66 -4.73 -9.72
CA ALA A 329 -22.32 -3.42 -9.70
C ALA A 329 -22.18 -2.68 -11.03
N SER A 330 -22.98 -1.66 -11.23
CA SER A 330 -22.80 -0.68 -12.29
C SER A 330 -22.85 0.72 -11.70
N ALA A 331 -21.73 1.44 -11.80
CA ALA A 331 -21.66 2.83 -11.41
C ALA A 331 -22.51 3.74 -12.33
N LEU A 332 -22.66 3.37 -13.60
CA LEU A 332 -23.43 4.12 -14.59
C LEU A 332 -24.94 4.05 -14.32
N THR A 333 -25.46 2.83 -14.15
CA THR A 333 -26.90 2.59 -13.88
C THR A 333 -27.24 2.70 -12.41
N LYS A 334 -26.28 3.00 -11.55
CA LYS A 334 -26.40 3.06 -10.07
C LYS A 334 -26.83 1.72 -9.44
N GLN A 335 -26.67 0.61 -10.14
CA GLN A 335 -27.07 -0.72 -9.65
C GLN A 335 -26.13 -1.20 -8.54
N ARG A 336 -26.70 -1.56 -7.38
CA ARG A 336 -26.01 -2.10 -6.19
C ARG A 336 -24.92 -1.21 -5.58
N ILE A 337 -24.88 0.08 -5.86
CA ILE A 337 -23.85 0.99 -5.31
C ILE A 337 -23.94 1.10 -3.79
N PHE A 338 -25.16 1.20 -3.21
CA PHE A 338 -25.32 1.24 -1.76
C PHE A 338 -24.92 -0.08 -1.09
N LYS A 339 -25.07 -1.22 -1.79
CA LYS A 339 -24.58 -2.51 -1.31
C LYS A 339 -23.07 -2.55 -1.14
N VAL A 340 -22.33 -1.80 -1.99
CA VAL A 340 -20.87 -1.63 -1.83
C VAL A 340 -20.56 -0.91 -0.51
N LEU A 341 -21.27 0.16 -0.19
CA LEU A 341 -21.08 0.92 1.07
C LEU A 341 -21.46 0.11 2.30
N GLU A 342 -22.59 -0.62 2.25
CA GLU A 342 -23.01 -1.53 3.33
C GLU A 342 -21.92 -2.58 3.60
N MET A 343 -21.40 -3.19 2.55
CA MET A 343 -20.38 -4.20 2.67
C MET A 343 -19.04 -3.63 3.18
N ALA A 344 -18.65 -2.44 2.72
CA ALA A 344 -17.45 -1.77 3.22
C ALA A 344 -17.59 -1.44 4.73
N LYS A 345 -18.77 -0.98 5.17
CA LYS A 345 -19.09 -0.76 6.59
C LYS A 345 -19.02 -2.07 7.40
N GLN A 346 -19.58 -3.17 6.88
CA GLN A 346 -19.52 -4.48 7.51
C GLN A 346 -18.09 -4.97 7.65
N VAL A 347 -17.28 -4.85 6.59
CA VAL A 347 -15.86 -5.24 6.59
C VAL A 347 -15.07 -4.39 7.60
N TYR A 348 -15.37 -3.09 7.73
CA TYR A 348 -14.77 -2.25 8.75
C TYR A 348 -15.14 -2.71 10.17
N GLN A 349 -16.40 -3.10 10.40
CA GLN A 349 -16.84 -3.66 11.68
C GLN A 349 -16.10 -4.97 11.99
N ASN A 350 -15.98 -5.87 11.01
CA ASN A 350 -15.22 -7.11 11.13
C ASN A 350 -13.75 -6.83 11.51
N ARG A 351 -13.13 -5.79 10.92
CA ARG A 351 -11.76 -5.36 11.22
C ARG A 351 -11.59 -4.95 12.71
N ARG A 352 -12.62 -4.40 13.32
CA ARG A 352 -12.62 -3.95 14.72
C ARG A 352 -13.19 -5.00 15.69
N ALA A 353 -13.60 -6.17 15.19
CA ALA A 353 -14.20 -7.21 16.00
C ALA A 353 -13.24 -7.68 17.10
N LYS A 354 -13.75 -7.76 18.32
CA LYS A 354 -13.02 -8.26 19.48
C LYS A 354 -13.59 -9.62 19.88
N VAL A 355 -12.71 -10.59 20.02
CA VAL A 355 -13.04 -11.94 20.48
C VAL A 355 -12.54 -12.10 21.91
N GLY A 356 -13.44 -12.37 22.84
CA GLY A 356 -13.07 -12.61 24.23
C GLY A 356 -12.15 -13.82 24.38
N THR A 357 -11.11 -13.68 25.20
CA THR A 357 -10.08 -14.70 25.37
C THR A 357 -10.64 -16.04 25.83
N ALA A 358 -11.62 -16.06 26.74
CA ALA A 358 -12.28 -17.29 27.20
C ALA A 358 -12.94 -18.04 26.03
N LYS A 359 -13.77 -17.34 25.24
CA LYS A 359 -14.45 -17.91 24.09
C LYS A 359 -13.48 -18.35 22.99
N LEU A 360 -12.38 -17.60 22.81
CA LEU A 360 -11.33 -17.98 21.85
C LEU A 360 -10.66 -19.31 22.24
N ASN A 361 -10.33 -19.49 23.52
CA ASN A 361 -9.73 -20.74 24.00
C ASN A 361 -10.71 -21.89 24.00
N GLU A 362 -11.97 -21.67 24.42
CA GLU A 362 -13.03 -22.67 24.40
C GLU A 362 -13.23 -23.30 23.01
N VAL A 363 -13.13 -22.48 21.94
CA VAL A 363 -13.32 -22.97 20.57
C VAL A 363 -12.02 -23.50 19.98
N MET A 364 -10.91 -22.78 20.14
CA MET A 364 -9.67 -23.10 19.41
C MET A 364 -8.87 -24.25 20.05
N LEU A 365 -8.86 -24.40 21.38
CA LEU A 365 -8.05 -25.45 22.00
C LEU A 365 -8.54 -26.86 21.66
N PRO A 366 -9.84 -27.19 21.67
CA PRO A 366 -10.32 -28.50 21.22
C PRO A 366 -9.98 -28.78 19.74
N LEU A 367 -10.07 -27.76 18.87
CA LEU A 367 -9.69 -27.90 17.45
C LEU A 367 -8.19 -28.20 17.28
N ILE A 368 -7.35 -27.56 18.11
CA ILE A 368 -5.91 -27.77 18.10
C ILE A 368 -5.55 -29.16 18.69
N GLU A 369 -6.29 -29.62 19.68
CA GLU A 369 -6.11 -30.96 20.24
C GLU A 369 -6.50 -32.07 19.27
N ALA A 370 -7.58 -31.85 18.49
CA ALA A 370 -7.99 -32.77 17.43
C ALA A 370 -7.01 -32.80 16.23
N TYR A 371 -6.38 -31.66 15.93
CA TYR A 371 -5.42 -31.51 14.84
C TYR A 371 -4.15 -30.80 15.34
N PRO A 372 -3.26 -31.49 16.08
CA PRO A 372 -2.08 -30.86 16.67
C PRO A 372 -1.04 -30.48 15.62
N PRO A 373 -0.16 -29.51 15.91
CA PRO A 373 0.94 -29.18 15.03
C PRO A 373 1.81 -30.42 14.73
N PRO A 374 2.23 -30.63 13.47
CA PRO A 374 3.07 -31.77 13.13
C PRO A 374 4.35 -31.80 13.97
N SER A 375 4.68 -32.97 14.52
CA SER A 375 5.93 -33.14 15.25
C SER A 375 7.13 -32.93 14.33
N THR A 376 8.12 -32.20 14.78
CA THR A 376 9.34 -31.93 14.02
C THR A 376 10.55 -32.45 14.78
N LYS A 377 11.38 -33.29 14.15
CA LYS A 377 12.57 -33.90 14.77
C LYS A 377 12.25 -34.65 16.11
N GLY A 378 11.15 -35.38 16.16
CA GLY A 378 10.72 -36.12 17.34
C GLY A 378 10.23 -35.26 18.51
N LYS A 379 10.13 -33.94 18.34
CA LYS A 379 9.67 -33.02 19.39
C LYS A 379 8.16 -32.81 19.28
N TYR A 380 7.48 -32.97 20.42
CA TYR A 380 6.03 -32.74 20.52
C TYR A 380 5.72 -31.26 20.74
N ILE A 381 4.93 -30.68 19.87
CA ILE A 381 4.56 -29.28 19.93
C ILE A 381 3.16 -29.16 20.55
N LYS A 382 3.05 -28.40 21.65
CA LYS A 382 1.77 -28.16 22.33
C LYS A 382 1.48 -26.67 22.39
N ILE A 383 0.32 -26.27 21.85
CA ILE A 383 -0.25 -24.93 22.04
C ILE A 383 -1.12 -24.99 23.30
N LYS A 384 -0.86 -24.09 24.24
CA LYS A 384 -1.50 -24.14 25.58
C LYS A 384 -2.56 -23.07 25.77
N TYR A 385 -2.49 -22.00 24.99
CA TYR A 385 -3.31 -20.82 25.21
C TYR A 385 -3.30 -19.93 23.95
N CYS A 386 -4.40 -19.21 23.71
CA CYS A 386 -4.46 -18.22 22.67
C CYS A 386 -5.22 -16.96 23.12
N THR A 387 -4.86 -15.81 22.56
CA THR A 387 -5.50 -14.54 22.85
C THR A 387 -5.48 -13.61 21.63
N GLN A 388 -6.42 -12.70 21.57
CA GLN A 388 -6.37 -11.59 20.61
C GLN A 388 -5.57 -10.44 21.22
N LEU A 389 -4.67 -9.84 20.45
CA LEU A 389 -3.93 -8.65 20.87
C LEU A 389 -4.85 -7.43 20.89
N PRO A 390 -4.86 -6.65 21.97
CA PRO A 390 -5.60 -5.39 22.01
C PRO A 390 -4.92 -4.33 21.16
N ASN A 391 -5.69 -3.33 20.72
CA ASN A 391 -5.22 -2.11 20.07
C ASN A 391 -4.35 -2.34 18.81
N THR A 392 -4.62 -3.41 18.07
CA THR A 392 -3.99 -3.65 16.77
C THR A 392 -4.85 -3.11 15.63
N GLN A 393 -4.20 -2.66 14.56
CA GLN A 393 -4.91 -2.13 13.38
C GLN A 393 -5.78 -3.18 12.69
N ILE A 394 -5.40 -4.46 12.78
CA ILE A 394 -6.14 -5.61 12.24
C ILE A 394 -6.26 -6.69 13.31
N PRO A 395 -7.25 -7.58 13.23
CA PRO A 395 -7.38 -8.70 14.15
C PRO A 395 -6.09 -9.52 14.19
N SER A 396 -5.44 -9.53 15.34
CA SER A 396 -4.16 -10.20 15.56
C SER A 396 -4.27 -11.16 16.72
N PHE A 397 -3.95 -12.42 16.46
CA PHE A 397 -4.09 -13.51 17.43
C PHE A 397 -2.73 -14.09 17.78
N VAL A 398 -2.50 -14.33 19.05
CA VAL A 398 -1.27 -14.96 19.55
C VAL A 398 -1.60 -16.34 20.14
N PHE A 399 -0.88 -17.34 19.67
CA PHE A 399 -0.91 -18.69 20.18
C PHE A 399 0.39 -18.99 20.92
N TYR A 400 0.28 -19.40 22.17
CA TYR A 400 1.43 -19.68 23.02
C TYR A 400 1.76 -21.17 23.00
N ALA A 401 2.93 -21.49 22.46
CA ALA A 401 3.42 -22.85 22.30
C ALA A 401 4.73 -23.08 23.07
N ASN A 402 5.01 -24.34 23.39
CA ASN A 402 6.29 -24.73 24.00
C ASN A 402 7.48 -24.61 23.03
N LEU A 403 7.25 -24.79 21.72
CA LEU A 403 8.29 -24.83 20.69
C LEU A 403 7.81 -24.05 19.42
N PRO A 404 7.65 -22.72 19.50
CA PRO A 404 7.05 -21.90 18.46
C PRO A 404 7.84 -21.94 17.13
N GLN A 405 9.16 -22.11 17.18
CA GLN A 405 10.04 -22.16 16.01
C GLN A 405 9.80 -23.35 15.08
N TYR A 406 9.10 -24.38 15.54
CA TYR A 406 8.79 -25.56 14.74
C TYR A 406 7.38 -25.51 14.11
N ILE A 407 6.55 -24.51 14.44
CA ILE A 407 5.23 -24.32 13.83
C ILE A 407 5.41 -23.63 12.50
N LYS A 408 5.23 -24.40 11.41
CA LYS A 408 5.41 -23.93 10.03
C LYS A 408 4.17 -23.18 9.52
N GLU A 409 4.36 -22.44 8.43
CA GLU A 409 3.35 -21.62 7.76
C GLU A 409 2.03 -22.37 7.43
N PRO A 410 2.02 -23.62 6.94
CA PRO A 410 0.77 -24.32 6.69
C PRO A 410 -0.11 -24.48 7.93
N TYR A 411 0.49 -24.67 9.13
CA TYR A 411 -0.28 -24.77 10.37
C TYR A 411 -0.79 -23.41 10.84
N ARG A 412 -0.05 -22.31 10.61
CA ARG A 412 -0.55 -20.96 10.87
C ARG A 412 -1.79 -20.65 10.00
N ARG A 413 -1.78 -21.05 8.73
CA ARG A 413 -2.94 -20.92 7.84
C ARG A 413 -4.12 -21.78 8.30
N PHE A 414 -3.87 -22.97 8.84
CA PHE A 414 -4.91 -23.77 9.46
C PHE A 414 -5.57 -23.03 10.63
N LEU A 415 -4.79 -22.45 11.54
CA LEU A 415 -5.31 -21.66 12.64
C LEU A 415 -6.10 -20.43 12.15
N GLU A 416 -5.60 -19.72 11.16
CA GLU A 416 -6.30 -18.61 10.52
C GLU A 416 -7.65 -19.03 9.95
N ASN A 417 -7.69 -20.12 9.19
CA ASN A 417 -8.93 -20.65 8.61
C ASN A 417 -9.94 -21.02 9.69
N LYS A 418 -9.49 -21.63 10.80
CA LYS A 418 -10.36 -21.98 11.92
C LYS A 418 -10.91 -20.74 12.64
N ILE A 419 -10.13 -19.67 12.75
CA ILE A 419 -10.63 -18.38 13.24
C ILE A 419 -11.73 -17.84 12.30
N ARG A 420 -11.52 -17.84 10.98
CA ARG A 420 -12.48 -17.38 9.98
C ARG A 420 -13.78 -18.18 9.96
N GLU A 421 -13.70 -19.49 10.20
CA GLU A 421 -14.88 -20.38 10.29
C GLU A 421 -15.77 -20.04 11.49
N ASN A 422 -15.20 -19.58 12.62
CA ASN A 422 -15.91 -19.38 13.87
C ASN A 422 -16.26 -17.90 14.15
N TRP A 423 -15.57 -16.95 13.52
CA TRP A 423 -15.83 -15.51 13.69
C TRP A 423 -15.89 -14.80 12.36
N SER A 424 -16.80 -13.83 12.28
CA SER A 424 -16.97 -13.02 11.05
C SER A 424 -15.78 -12.10 10.82
N MET A 425 -14.78 -12.59 10.06
CA MET A 425 -13.58 -11.84 9.67
C MET A 425 -13.55 -11.59 8.15
N HIS A 426 -14.70 -11.72 7.50
CA HIS A 426 -14.84 -11.57 6.04
C HIS A 426 -14.35 -10.22 5.56
N GLY A 427 -13.49 -10.19 4.56
CA GLY A 427 -12.86 -9.00 4.00
C GLY A 427 -11.68 -8.45 4.80
N CYS A 428 -11.32 -9.06 5.96
CA CYS A 428 -10.25 -8.57 6.80
C CYS A 428 -9.02 -9.46 6.74
N PRO A 429 -7.81 -8.92 6.63
CA PRO A 429 -6.60 -9.66 6.92
C PRO A 429 -6.55 -10.01 8.42
N ILE A 430 -5.93 -11.13 8.75
CA ILE A 430 -5.74 -11.60 10.12
C ILE A 430 -4.26 -11.91 10.31
N ASN A 431 -3.70 -11.51 11.45
CA ASN A 431 -2.36 -11.92 11.85
C ASN A 431 -2.43 -13.06 12.85
N VAL A 432 -1.65 -14.12 12.61
CA VAL A 432 -1.47 -15.24 13.53
C VAL A 432 -0.01 -15.30 13.96
N PHE A 433 0.24 -14.97 15.23
CA PHE A 433 1.56 -15.03 15.84
C PHE A 433 1.69 -16.27 16.71
N ILE A 434 2.85 -16.90 16.66
CA ILE A 434 3.19 -18.01 17.57
C ILE A 434 4.30 -17.52 18.50
N ARG A 435 4.10 -17.58 19.79
CA ARG A 435 5.06 -17.14 20.80
C ARG A 435 5.38 -18.25 21.78
N GLN A 436 6.53 -18.17 22.38
CA GLN A 436 6.90 -19.03 23.50
C GLN A 436 6.13 -18.59 24.75
N LYS A 437 5.67 -19.58 25.53
CA LYS A 437 5.06 -19.33 26.82
C LYS A 437 6.13 -19.12 27.86
#